data_d551158b6308b53ec842a7c8a8716416
#
_entry.id   d551158b6308b53ec842a7c8a8716416
#
_cell.length_a   1.000
_cell.length_b   1.000
_cell.length_c   1.000
_cell.angle_alpha   90.00
_cell.angle_beta   90.00
_cell.angle_gamma   90.00
#
_symmetry.space_group_name_H-M   'P 1'
#
loop_
_entity.id
_entity.type
_entity.pdbx_description
1 polymer ?
#
loop_
_entity_poly.entity_id
_entity_poly.type
_entity_poly.pdbx_seq_one_letter_code
_entity_poly.pdbx_strand_id
1 'polypeptide(L)'
;MVDTGVYAAAHTLIERLAVELASTRAGAPCIATVHPGNTMPAYGCGCGDSEGIAWARVISVGGTTKFPQLLAGPPTPGQVVQLAAVIELGVDRCYWQTEDNSMPDPPAILDSMARDALDDAAAMRRAALCAGLDQVVLGTWMPRGPQGGIHGGTMTVTVLVDTCGCGSQMPPLDSVVAPLEGDPRG
;
A
#
# COMPACT_ATOMS: atom_id res chain seq x y z
N MET A 1 12.86 -13.37 -13.67
CA MET A 1 12.45 -11.98 -13.35
C MET A 1 13.37 -11.51 -12.24
N VAL A 2 14.08 -10.40 -12.43
CA VAL A 2 14.89 -9.82 -11.34
C VAL A 2 13.92 -8.96 -10.52
N ASP A 3 13.50 -9.50 -9.37
CA ASP A 3 12.72 -8.72 -8.41
C ASP A 3 13.63 -7.66 -7.82
N THR A 4 13.21 -6.41 -7.88
CA THR A 4 13.95 -5.27 -7.30
C THR A 4 13.86 -5.22 -5.77
N GLY A 5 13.22 -6.18 -5.13
CA GLY A 5 12.89 -6.17 -3.71
C GLY A 5 11.77 -5.18 -3.35
N VAL A 6 11.53 -4.17 -4.18
CA VAL A 6 10.49 -3.15 -3.93
C VAL A 6 9.09 -3.73 -4.10
N TYR A 7 8.87 -4.50 -5.17
CA TYR A 7 7.58 -5.17 -5.38
C TYR A 7 7.32 -6.21 -4.29
N ALA A 8 8.34 -7.02 -3.94
CA ALA A 8 8.23 -8.00 -2.88
C ALA A 8 7.85 -7.35 -1.55
N ALA A 9 8.47 -6.23 -1.19
CA ALA A 9 8.13 -5.47 0.01
C ALA A 9 6.68 -4.96 -0.02
N ALA A 10 6.25 -4.37 -1.14
CA ALA A 10 4.88 -3.88 -1.29
C ALA A 10 3.86 -5.03 -1.23
N HIS A 11 4.17 -6.17 -1.86
CA HIS A 11 3.32 -7.37 -1.85
C HIS A 11 3.21 -7.96 -0.44
N THR A 12 4.31 -8.10 0.29
CA THR A 12 4.32 -8.58 1.67
C THR A 12 3.48 -7.67 2.59
N LEU A 13 3.60 -6.36 2.41
CA LEU A 13 2.82 -5.39 3.18
C LEU A 13 1.32 -5.52 2.92
N ILE A 14 0.89 -5.68 1.65
CA ILE A 14 -0.54 -5.78 1.35
C ILE A 14 -1.12 -7.13 1.76
N GLU A 15 -0.39 -8.23 1.61
CA GLU A 15 -0.83 -9.52 2.11
C GLU A 15 -1.02 -9.49 3.63
N ARG A 16 -0.05 -8.92 4.35
CA ARG A 16 -0.16 -8.78 5.80
C ARG A 16 -1.32 -7.85 6.18
N LEU A 17 -1.52 -6.75 5.46
CA LEU A 17 -2.64 -5.84 5.69
C LEU A 17 -3.99 -6.55 5.53
N ALA A 18 -4.16 -7.38 4.51
CA ALA A 18 -5.39 -8.15 4.31
C ALA A 18 -5.70 -9.06 5.50
N VAL A 19 -4.68 -9.71 6.07
CA VAL A 19 -4.82 -10.55 7.27
C VAL A 19 -5.23 -9.72 8.50
N GLU A 20 -4.60 -8.56 8.71
CA GLU A 20 -4.92 -7.69 9.85
C GLU A 20 -6.32 -7.09 9.75
N LEU A 21 -6.74 -6.71 8.53
CA LEU A 21 -8.08 -6.16 8.26
C LEU A 21 -9.18 -7.20 8.50
N ALA A 22 -8.93 -8.47 8.19
CA ALA A 22 -9.91 -9.54 8.43
C ALA A 22 -10.31 -9.68 9.90
N SER A 23 -9.47 -9.19 10.82
CA SER A 23 -9.75 -9.20 12.26
C SER A 23 -10.32 -7.87 12.79
N THR A 24 -10.49 -6.86 11.94
CA THR A 24 -11.18 -5.61 12.32
C THR A 24 -12.69 -5.78 12.31
N ARG A 25 -13.40 -4.82 12.88
CA ARG A 25 -14.86 -4.82 12.91
C ARG A 25 -15.48 -4.72 11.52
N ALA A 26 -14.88 -3.95 10.62
CA ALA A 26 -15.30 -3.82 9.23
C ALA A 26 -14.94 -5.03 8.36
N GLY A 27 -14.09 -5.94 8.86
CA GLY A 27 -13.74 -7.18 8.20
C GLY A 27 -12.77 -7.05 7.01
N ALA A 28 -12.56 -8.16 6.32
CA ALA A 28 -11.66 -8.24 5.18
C ALA A 28 -12.13 -7.36 4.03
N PRO A 29 -11.21 -6.66 3.32
CA PRO A 29 -11.55 -5.97 2.09
C PRO A 29 -11.85 -7.00 0.98
N CYS A 30 -12.67 -6.62 0.01
CA CYS A 30 -12.95 -7.49 -1.14
C CYS A 30 -11.78 -7.60 -2.13
N ILE A 31 -10.95 -6.57 -2.17
CA ILE A 31 -9.73 -6.52 -2.98
C ILE A 31 -8.57 -6.05 -2.09
N ALA A 32 -7.46 -6.78 -2.15
CA ALA A 32 -6.19 -6.35 -1.59
C ALA A 32 -5.11 -6.51 -2.67
N THR A 33 -4.47 -5.42 -3.10
CA THR A 33 -3.57 -5.46 -4.26
C THR A 33 -2.46 -4.42 -4.19
N VAL A 34 -1.36 -4.69 -4.91
CA VAL A 34 -0.35 -3.67 -5.20
C VAL A 34 -0.85 -2.84 -6.39
N HIS A 35 -0.99 -1.53 -6.19
CA HIS A 35 -1.51 -0.61 -7.19
C HIS A 35 -0.36 0.07 -7.95
N PRO A 36 -0.39 0.07 -9.30
CA PRO A 36 0.73 0.59 -10.11
C PRO A 36 0.72 2.11 -10.32
N GLY A 37 -0.30 2.82 -9.86
CA GLY A 37 -0.47 4.25 -10.16
C GLY A 37 0.01 5.18 -9.05
N ASN A 38 0.13 6.45 -9.38
CA ASN A 38 0.43 7.53 -8.43
C ASN A 38 -0.81 8.07 -7.70
N THR A 39 -1.99 7.72 -8.16
CA THR A 39 -3.27 8.05 -7.56
C THR A 39 -4.13 6.80 -7.45
N MET A 40 -4.86 6.69 -6.35
CA MET A 40 -5.83 5.62 -6.17
C MET A 40 -7.21 6.15 -6.57
N PRO A 41 -7.85 5.59 -7.61
CA PRO A 41 -9.21 5.96 -7.95
C PRO A 41 -10.17 5.54 -6.82
N ALA A 42 -11.27 6.27 -6.67
CA ALA A 42 -12.37 5.84 -5.83
C ALA A 42 -13.08 4.68 -6.55
N TYR A 43 -12.76 3.46 -6.17
CA TYR A 43 -13.54 2.31 -6.64
C TYR A 43 -14.89 2.34 -5.93
N GLY A 44 -15.95 2.17 -6.72
CA GLY A 44 -17.31 2.13 -6.16
C GLY A 44 -17.48 0.99 -5.16
N CYS A 45 -18.38 1.19 -4.23
CA CYS A 45 -18.83 0.15 -3.30
C CYS A 45 -19.58 -0.94 -4.07
N GLY A 46 -19.35 -2.18 -3.76
CA GLY A 46 -20.12 -3.26 -4.35
C GLY A 46 -19.33 -4.49 -4.80
N CYS A 47 -18.49 -5.00 -3.93
CA CYS A 47 -17.88 -6.31 -4.16
C CYS A 47 -18.53 -7.41 -3.30
N GLY A 48 -19.82 -7.59 -3.41
CA GLY A 48 -20.54 -8.62 -2.66
C GLY A 48 -20.68 -8.31 -1.17
N ASP A 49 -20.46 -9.31 -0.30
CA ASP A 49 -20.65 -9.18 1.15
C ASP A 49 -19.51 -8.47 1.88
N SER A 50 -18.42 -8.13 1.17
CA SER A 50 -17.25 -7.44 1.73
C SER A 50 -17.22 -6.00 1.25
N GLU A 51 -17.13 -5.06 2.20
CA GLU A 51 -17.14 -3.65 1.91
C GLU A 51 -15.72 -3.07 1.94
N GLY A 52 -15.21 -2.67 0.78
CA GLY A 52 -13.99 -1.89 0.67
C GLY A 52 -12.84 -2.59 -0.01
N ILE A 53 -11.80 -1.81 -0.25
CA ILE A 53 -10.56 -2.22 -0.90
C ILE A 53 -9.36 -1.81 -0.05
N ALA A 54 -8.30 -2.61 -0.13
CA ALA A 54 -7.01 -2.28 0.43
C ALA A 54 -5.95 -2.26 -0.69
N TRP A 55 -4.98 -1.37 -0.57
CA TRP A 55 -3.88 -1.31 -1.53
C TRP A 55 -2.55 -0.98 -0.88
N ALA A 56 -1.48 -1.39 -1.55
CA ALA A 56 -0.14 -0.87 -1.36
C ALA A 56 0.32 -0.24 -2.68
N ARG A 57 0.88 0.96 -2.66
CA ARG A 57 1.48 1.57 -3.83
C ARG A 57 2.84 2.15 -3.51
N VAL A 58 3.76 2.06 -4.47
CA VAL A 58 5.08 2.67 -4.32
C VAL A 58 4.99 4.14 -4.67
N ILE A 59 5.32 5.01 -3.71
CA ILE A 59 5.35 6.46 -3.92
C ILE A 59 6.68 6.88 -4.52
N SER A 60 7.78 6.37 -3.95
CA SER A 60 9.12 6.69 -4.42
C SER A 60 10.12 5.59 -4.03
N VAL A 61 11.18 5.49 -4.82
CA VAL A 61 12.32 4.63 -4.54
C VAL A 61 13.57 5.48 -4.72
N GLY A 62 14.49 5.43 -3.77
CA GLY A 62 15.70 6.24 -3.83
C GLY A 62 16.81 5.70 -2.96
N GLY A 63 18.02 6.23 -3.22
CA GLY A 63 19.17 5.94 -2.39
C GLY A 63 19.03 6.53 -0.98
N THR A 64 19.59 5.86 0.00
CA THR A 64 19.72 6.36 1.37
C THR A 64 21.13 6.05 1.90
N THR A 65 21.70 6.98 2.64
CA THR A 65 22.92 6.77 3.42
C THR A 65 22.63 6.78 4.90
N LYS A 66 21.43 7.22 5.26
CA LYS A 66 20.91 7.28 6.62
C LYS A 66 19.42 7.03 6.59
N PHE A 67 19.05 5.75 6.59
CA PHE A 67 17.64 5.33 6.63
C PHE A 67 16.90 6.01 7.80
N PRO A 68 15.65 6.47 7.63
CA PRO A 68 14.78 6.34 6.47
C PRO A 68 14.87 7.49 5.43
N GLN A 69 15.83 8.42 5.58
CA GLN A 69 15.91 9.60 4.74
C GLN A 69 16.43 9.24 3.34
N LEU A 70 15.65 9.56 2.30
CA LEU A 70 16.10 9.45 0.92
C LEU A 70 17.07 10.59 0.58
N LEU A 71 18.04 10.28 -0.26
CA LEU A 71 18.97 11.29 -0.80
C LEU A 71 18.22 12.27 -1.72
N ALA A 72 18.44 13.56 -1.50
CA ALA A 72 17.89 14.62 -2.35
C ALA A 72 18.68 14.83 -3.66
N GLY A 73 19.82 14.18 -3.80
CA GLY A 73 20.72 14.34 -4.95
C GLY A 73 21.67 13.15 -5.12
N PRO A 74 22.59 13.19 -6.08
CA PRO A 74 23.54 12.12 -6.31
C PRO A 74 24.44 11.90 -5.08
N PRO A 75 24.80 10.65 -4.78
CA PRO A 75 25.72 10.34 -3.68
C PRO A 75 27.13 10.85 -3.97
N THR A 76 27.86 11.19 -2.90
CA THR A 76 29.26 11.55 -3.01
C THR A 76 30.12 10.32 -3.36
N PRO A 77 31.16 10.45 -4.18
CA PRO A 77 32.05 9.33 -4.49
C PRO A 77 32.58 8.63 -3.22
N GLY A 78 32.51 7.31 -3.21
CA GLY A 78 32.89 6.47 -2.07
C GLY A 78 31.85 6.30 -0.97
N GLN A 79 30.70 6.93 -1.09
CA GLN A 79 29.58 6.76 -0.14
C GLN A 79 28.84 5.45 -0.39
N VAL A 80 28.66 4.66 0.65
CA VAL A 80 27.81 3.45 0.57
C VAL A 80 26.35 3.88 0.57
N VAL A 81 25.64 3.52 -0.48
CA VAL A 81 24.24 3.84 -0.66
C VAL A 81 23.43 2.55 -0.59
N GLN A 82 22.45 2.53 0.28
CA GLN A 82 21.41 1.51 0.33
C GLN A 82 20.19 2.01 -0.47
N LEU A 83 19.26 1.14 -0.81
CA LEU A 83 18.01 1.49 -1.47
C LEU A 83 16.88 1.47 -0.45
N ALA A 84 16.04 2.50 -0.48
CA ALA A 84 14.82 2.54 0.32
C ALA A 84 13.62 2.89 -0.56
N ALA A 85 12.47 2.32 -0.22
CA ALA A 85 11.21 2.59 -0.86
C ALA A 85 10.22 3.22 0.13
N VAL A 86 9.49 4.23 -0.32
CA VAL A 86 8.34 4.78 0.37
C VAL A 86 7.10 4.17 -0.26
N ILE A 87 6.36 3.41 0.54
CA ILE A 87 5.16 2.70 0.14
C ILE A 87 3.98 3.29 0.90
N GLU A 88 2.90 3.58 0.21
CA GLU A 88 1.63 3.95 0.84
C GLU A 88 0.75 2.72 0.96
N LEU A 89 0.27 2.47 2.15
CA LEU A 89 -0.86 1.58 2.42
C LEU A 89 -2.13 2.40 2.50
N GLY A 90 -3.21 1.88 1.96
CA GLY A 90 -4.51 2.53 2.05
C GLY A 90 -5.65 1.54 2.17
N VAL A 91 -6.72 2.00 2.79
CA VAL A 91 -8.00 1.28 2.87
C VAL A 91 -9.11 2.28 2.57
N ASP A 92 -9.99 1.91 1.65
CA ASP A 92 -11.25 2.60 1.39
C ASP A 92 -12.40 1.68 1.77
N ARG A 93 -13.35 2.20 2.53
CA ARG A 93 -14.61 1.57 2.93
C ARG A 93 -15.78 2.32 2.32
N CYS A 94 -16.91 1.64 2.17
CA CYS A 94 -18.13 2.28 1.72
C CYS A 94 -18.63 3.30 2.74
N TYR A 95 -18.91 4.50 2.27
CA TYR A 95 -19.53 5.53 3.07
C TYR A 95 -21.04 5.41 2.97
N TRP A 96 -21.70 5.22 4.11
CA TRP A 96 -23.15 5.21 4.15
C TRP A 96 -23.70 6.61 3.89
N GLN A 97 -24.70 6.72 3.04
CA GLN A 97 -25.39 7.99 2.73
C GLN A 97 -26.88 7.80 2.83
N THR A 98 -27.58 8.84 3.28
CA THR A 98 -29.04 8.88 3.18
C THR A 98 -29.47 8.95 1.71
N GLU A 99 -30.56 8.27 1.35
CA GLU A 99 -31.04 8.16 -0.05
C GLU A 99 -31.28 9.53 -0.71
N ASP A 100 -31.66 10.53 0.04
CA ASP A 100 -32.02 11.85 -0.50
C ASP A 100 -30.98 12.95 -0.25
N ASN A 101 -29.88 12.67 0.45
CA ASN A 101 -28.87 13.67 0.85
C ASN A 101 -29.43 14.94 1.51
N SER A 102 -30.69 14.93 1.94
CA SER A 102 -31.37 16.11 2.48
C SER A 102 -31.20 16.26 3.99
N MET A 103 -30.76 15.19 4.65
CA MET A 103 -30.53 15.18 6.09
C MET A 103 -29.09 14.77 6.42
N PRO A 104 -28.52 15.33 7.50
CA PRO A 104 -27.23 14.89 7.97
C PRO A 104 -27.29 13.42 8.39
N ASP A 105 -26.21 12.69 8.15
CA ASP A 105 -26.11 11.29 8.56
C ASP A 105 -26.31 11.12 10.08
N PRO A 106 -27.01 10.09 10.53
CA PRO A 106 -27.24 9.85 11.95
C PRO A 106 -25.90 9.75 12.71
N PRO A 107 -25.77 10.44 13.89
CA PRO A 107 -24.52 10.43 14.64
C PRO A 107 -23.99 9.04 14.96
N ALA A 108 -24.86 8.05 15.19
CA ALA A 108 -24.46 6.67 15.46
C ALA A 108 -23.81 6.00 14.24
N ILE A 109 -24.21 6.34 13.03
CA ILE A 109 -23.59 5.85 11.78
C ILE A 109 -22.21 6.49 11.60
N LEU A 110 -22.11 7.82 11.79
CA LEU A 110 -20.83 8.52 11.70
C LEU A 110 -19.82 7.99 12.74
N ASP A 111 -20.25 7.77 13.99
CA ASP A 111 -19.41 7.18 15.04
C ASP A 111 -18.96 5.77 14.66
N SER A 112 -19.86 4.96 14.09
CA SER A 112 -19.53 3.61 13.61
C SER A 112 -18.45 3.64 12.53
N MET A 113 -18.61 4.46 11.49
CA MET A 113 -17.63 4.60 10.40
C MET A 113 -16.28 5.17 10.89
N ALA A 114 -16.31 6.10 11.86
CA ALA A 114 -15.09 6.63 12.45
C ALA A 114 -14.30 5.56 13.21
N ARG A 115 -14.98 4.64 13.92
CA ARG A 115 -14.35 3.49 14.57
C ARG A 115 -13.74 2.54 13.56
N ASP A 116 -14.43 2.23 12.47
CA ASP A 116 -13.90 1.38 11.40
C ASP A 116 -12.62 1.98 10.82
N ALA A 117 -12.60 3.28 10.52
CA ALA A 117 -11.42 3.96 10.00
C ALA A 117 -10.23 3.91 10.98
N LEU A 118 -10.48 4.03 12.29
CA LEU A 118 -9.43 3.95 13.32
C LEU A 118 -8.95 2.52 13.55
N ASP A 119 -9.83 1.52 13.44
CA ASP A 119 -9.46 0.10 13.47
C ASP A 119 -8.60 -0.28 12.26
N ASP A 120 -8.94 0.23 11.07
CA ASP A 120 -8.14 0.07 9.86
C ASP A 120 -6.76 0.75 10.00
N ALA A 121 -6.69 1.94 10.61
CA ALA A 121 -5.42 2.59 10.92
C ALA A 121 -4.54 1.74 11.86
N ALA A 122 -5.15 1.08 12.84
CA ALA A 122 -4.45 0.16 13.73
C ALA A 122 -3.99 -1.11 12.98
N ALA A 123 -4.81 -1.64 12.07
CA ALA A 123 -4.45 -2.77 11.21
C ALA A 123 -3.27 -2.44 10.30
N MET A 124 -3.24 -1.25 9.67
CA MET A 124 -2.11 -0.79 8.85
C MET A 124 -0.81 -0.76 9.66
N ARG A 125 -0.84 -0.23 10.90
CA ARG A 125 0.35 -0.22 11.76
C ARG A 125 0.84 -1.62 12.08
N ARG A 126 -0.09 -2.54 12.46
CA ARG A 126 0.28 -3.93 12.74
C ARG A 126 0.83 -4.62 11.50
N ALA A 127 0.20 -4.40 10.34
CA ALA A 127 0.67 -4.96 9.08
C ALA A 127 2.12 -4.57 8.81
N ALA A 128 2.44 -3.27 8.90
CA ALA A 128 3.79 -2.79 8.64
C ALA A 128 4.82 -3.32 9.65
N LEU A 129 4.47 -3.38 10.94
CA LEU A 129 5.39 -3.87 11.99
C LEU A 129 5.57 -5.39 11.98
N CYS A 130 4.56 -6.13 11.52
CA CYS A 130 4.55 -7.60 11.53
C CYS A 130 4.76 -8.22 10.13
N ALA A 131 5.13 -7.42 9.14
CA ALA A 131 5.39 -7.90 7.77
C ALA A 131 6.69 -8.71 7.64
N GLY A 132 7.53 -8.76 8.69
CA GLY A 132 8.82 -9.46 8.63
C GLY A 132 9.89 -8.77 7.77
N LEU A 133 9.72 -7.48 7.50
CA LEU A 133 10.69 -6.66 6.79
C LEU A 133 11.78 -6.18 7.76
N ASP A 134 13.04 -6.18 7.32
CA ASP A 134 14.19 -5.93 8.20
C ASP A 134 14.21 -4.54 8.82
N GLN A 135 13.91 -3.50 8.05
CA GLN A 135 13.86 -2.13 8.52
C GLN A 135 12.61 -1.45 8.00
N VAL A 136 11.76 -1.01 8.91
CA VAL A 136 10.48 -0.38 8.63
C VAL A 136 10.33 0.87 9.49
N VAL A 137 9.97 1.98 8.87
CA VAL A 137 9.60 3.22 9.57
C VAL A 137 8.20 3.61 9.16
N LEU A 138 7.33 3.75 10.17
CA LEU A 138 5.95 4.18 9.97
C LEU A 138 5.89 5.69 9.76
N GLY A 139 5.16 6.12 8.75
CA GLY A 139 4.74 7.50 8.58
C GLY A 139 3.41 7.79 9.29
N THR A 140 2.89 8.98 9.01
CA THR A 140 1.61 9.42 9.57
C THR A 140 0.45 8.75 8.84
N TRP A 141 -0.53 8.29 9.59
CA TRP A 141 -1.82 7.93 9.03
C TRP A 141 -2.65 9.20 8.79
N MET A 142 -3.28 9.28 7.64
CA MET A 142 -4.13 10.39 7.22
C MET A 142 -5.51 9.87 6.86
N PRO A 143 -6.60 10.44 7.43
CA PRO A 143 -7.95 10.08 7.02
C PRO A 143 -8.19 10.51 5.57
N ARG A 144 -9.04 9.76 4.88
CA ARG A 144 -9.47 10.00 3.51
C ARG A 144 -10.99 9.99 3.43
N GLY A 145 -11.56 10.99 2.76
CA GLY A 145 -12.98 11.10 2.54
C GLY A 145 -13.76 11.81 3.67
N PRO A 146 -15.10 11.78 3.64
CA PRO A 146 -15.93 11.08 2.65
C PRO A 146 -15.85 11.73 1.26
N GLN A 147 -15.60 10.96 0.26
CA GLN A 147 -15.53 11.42 -1.12
C GLN A 147 -15.92 10.29 -2.08
N GLY A 148 -16.85 10.56 -3.01
CA GLY A 148 -17.27 9.56 -3.99
C GLY A 148 -17.91 8.31 -3.39
N GLY A 149 -18.57 8.42 -2.24
CA GLY A 149 -19.20 7.28 -1.55
C GLY A 149 -18.24 6.39 -0.78
N ILE A 150 -16.99 6.84 -0.53
CA ILE A 150 -15.99 6.11 0.23
C ILE A 150 -15.42 6.95 1.38
N HIS A 151 -14.97 6.28 2.42
CA HIS A 151 -14.15 6.83 3.49
C HIS A 151 -13.03 5.85 3.84
N GLY A 152 -12.03 6.28 4.61
CA GLY A 152 -10.95 5.41 5.02
C GLY A 152 -9.70 6.19 5.39
N GLY A 153 -8.54 5.71 4.99
CA GLY A 153 -7.30 6.41 5.25
C GLY A 153 -6.08 5.79 4.57
N THR A 154 -5.00 6.53 4.60
CA THR A 154 -3.71 6.12 4.07
C THR A 154 -2.60 6.27 5.10
N MET A 155 -1.58 5.47 5.02
CA MET A 155 -0.37 5.55 5.84
C MET A 155 0.86 5.25 4.98
N THR A 156 1.88 6.08 5.08
CA THR A 156 3.16 5.78 4.44
C THR A 156 4.01 4.87 5.31
N VAL A 157 4.75 4.00 4.65
CA VAL A 157 5.74 3.10 5.26
C VAL A 157 7.03 3.24 4.46
N THR A 158 8.14 3.55 5.12
CA THR A 158 9.45 3.53 4.48
C THR A 158 10.14 2.23 4.83
N VAL A 159 10.59 1.50 3.82
CA VAL A 159 11.26 0.21 3.97
C VAL A 159 12.63 0.25 3.33
N LEU A 160 13.61 -0.40 3.96
CA LEU A 160 14.87 -0.68 3.32
C LEU A 160 14.68 -1.87 2.39
N VAL A 161 15.17 -1.76 1.17
CA VAL A 161 15.09 -2.83 0.17
C VAL A 161 16.51 -3.19 -0.29
N ASP A 162 16.68 -4.44 -0.67
CA ASP A 162 17.96 -4.88 -1.18
C ASP A 162 18.32 -4.14 -2.47
N THR A 163 19.56 -3.70 -2.56
CA THR A 163 20.09 -3.24 -3.82
C THR A 163 20.17 -4.43 -4.77
N CYS A 164 19.65 -4.27 -5.98
CA CYS A 164 19.80 -5.26 -7.03
C CYS A 164 21.27 -5.68 -7.11
N GLY A 165 21.60 -6.88 -6.66
CA GLY A 165 22.89 -7.49 -6.95
C GLY A 165 22.99 -7.59 -8.47
N CYS A 166 23.88 -6.80 -9.09
CA CYS A 166 24.23 -7.04 -10.49
C CYS A 166 24.83 -8.45 -10.55
N GLY A 167 23.99 -9.43 -10.85
CA GLY A 167 24.47 -10.78 -11.13
C GLY A 167 25.49 -10.71 -12.26
N SER A 168 26.62 -11.36 -12.09
CA SER A 168 27.73 -11.36 -13.06
C SER A 168 27.37 -11.99 -14.41
N GLN A 169 26.15 -12.42 -14.61
CA GLN A 169 25.63 -12.93 -15.88
C GLN A 169 24.37 -12.12 -16.25
N MET A 170 24.52 -11.23 -17.21
CA MET A 170 23.36 -10.76 -17.96
C MET A 170 22.69 -11.99 -18.59
N PRO A 171 21.40 -12.24 -18.32
CA PRO A 171 20.69 -13.27 -19.06
C PRO A 171 20.78 -12.96 -20.56
N PRO A 172 20.90 -13.97 -21.44
CA PRO A 172 20.89 -13.75 -22.87
C PRO A 172 19.69 -12.87 -23.25
N LEU A 173 19.90 -11.90 -24.14
CA LEU A 173 18.82 -10.99 -24.59
C LEU A 173 17.56 -11.74 -25.05
N ASP A 174 17.73 -12.94 -25.59
CA ASP A 174 16.65 -13.82 -26.05
C ASP A 174 15.75 -14.33 -24.91
N SER A 175 16.25 -14.35 -23.66
CA SER A 175 15.45 -14.74 -22.49
C SER A 175 14.64 -13.58 -21.88
N VAL A 176 14.94 -12.34 -22.28
CA VAL A 176 14.26 -11.14 -21.78
C VAL A 176 13.01 -10.82 -22.63
N VAL A 177 12.90 -11.40 -23.82
CA VAL A 177 11.84 -11.12 -24.80
C VAL A 177 10.70 -12.14 -24.78
N ALA A 178 10.81 -13.21 -24.00
CA ALA A 178 9.72 -14.17 -23.88
C ALA A 178 8.53 -13.52 -23.14
N PRO A 179 7.32 -13.52 -23.71
CA PRO A 179 6.13 -13.05 -23.03
C PRO A 179 5.98 -13.80 -21.70
N LEU A 180 5.69 -13.10 -20.63
CA LEU A 180 5.37 -13.73 -19.36
C LEU A 180 4.13 -14.61 -19.55
N GLU A 181 4.24 -15.89 -19.23
CA GLU A 181 3.08 -16.79 -19.21
C GLU A 181 2.03 -16.17 -18.26
N GLY A 182 0.84 -15.85 -18.78
CA GLY A 182 -0.22 -15.20 -18.04
C GLY A 182 -0.28 -13.68 -18.16
N ASP A 183 0.58 -13.02 -18.94
CA ASP A 183 0.40 -11.60 -19.27
C ASP A 183 -0.75 -11.45 -20.27
N PRO A 184 -1.87 -10.79 -19.91
CA PRO A 184 -3.02 -10.61 -20.80
C PRO A 184 -2.73 -9.74 -22.03
N ARG A 185 -1.51 -9.19 -22.13
CA ARG A 185 -1.03 -8.36 -23.24
C ARG A 185 -0.11 -9.12 -24.20
N GLY A 186 0.20 -10.39 -23.93
CA GLY A 186 0.99 -11.30 -24.78
C GLY A 186 0.16 -12.01 -25.84
#